data_6d46f53395aaf33744c6dcde9a55b912
#
_entry.id   6d46f53395aaf33744c6dcde9a55b912
#
_cell.length_a   1.000
_cell.length_b   1.000
_cell.length_c   1.000
_cell.angle_alpha   90.00
_cell.angle_beta   90.00
_cell.angle_gamma   90.00
#
_symmetry.space_group_name_H-M   'P 1'
#
loop_
_entity.id
_entity.type
_entity.pdbx_description
1 polymer ?
#
loop_
_entity_poly.entity_id
_entity_poly.type
_entity_poly.pdbx_seq_one_letter_code
_entity_poly.pdbx_strand_id
1 'polypeptide(L)'
;MLNLREKITEGMRKRAAGEAGFTLVELLVVMLILGILAAIAIPSFFNQTQKANDASAKSAAKTAQTAMETYRTDNSGSYVGATPAALNTIEPTLAVANLAITDSGGAGNPGANSYRVSEHSPVTGNDFWIDVNGGVQALGCTTPSTGGCPPGGNHW
;
A
#
# COMPACT_ATOMS: atom_id res chain seq x y z
N MET A 1 74.89 -5.35 1.36
CA MET A 1 73.62 -6.10 1.23
C MET A 1 72.65 -5.88 2.43
N LEU A 2 72.85 -4.85 3.23
CA LEU A 2 71.96 -4.53 4.38
C LEU A 2 70.81 -3.56 4.05
N ASN A 3 70.85 -2.79 2.97
CA ASN A 3 69.86 -1.71 2.67
C ASN A 3 68.48 -2.17 2.17
N LEU A 4 68.29 -3.40 1.79
CA LEU A 4 67.01 -3.87 1.25
C LEU A 4 66.03 -4.31 2.35
N ARG A 5 66.56 -4.93 3.40
CA ARG A 5 65.78 -5.34 4.56
C ARG A 5 65.30 -4.17 5.39
N GLU A 6 66.10 -3.11 5.55
CA GLU A 6 65.72 -1.89 6.26
C GLU A 6 64.59 -1.13 5.50
N LYS A 7 64.67 -1.01 4.18
CA LYS A 7 63.66 -0.38 3.38
C LYS A 7 62.33 -1.12 3.40
N ILE A 8 62.33 -2.46 3.49
CA ILE A 8 61.10 -3.25 3.57
C ILE A 8 60.47 -3.11 4.96
N THR A 9 61.24 -3.08 6.03
CA THR A 9 60.72 -2.89 7.40
C THR A 9 60.23 -1.46 7.64
N GLU A 10 60.85 -0.43 7.09
CA GLU A 10 60.33 0.95 7.13
C GLU A 10 59.05 1.12 6.31
N GLY A 11 58.96 0.47 5.15
CA GLY A 11 57.76 0.48 4.32
C GLY A 11 56.54 -0.18 4.99
N MET A 12 56.74 -1.27 5.72
CA MET A 12 55.69 -1.93 6.50
C MET A 12 55.30 -1.11 7.74
N ARG A 13 56.25 -0.45 8.40
CA ARG A 13 56.00 0.38 9.57
C ARG A 13 55.20 1.68 9.22
N LYS A 14 55.47 2.25 8.04
CA LYS A 14 54.70 3.43 7.53
C LYS A 14 53.29 3.08 7.11
N ARG A 15 53.00 1.85 6.64
CA ARG A 15 51.64 1.38 6.33
C ARG A 15 50.83 1.08 7.58
N ALA A 16 51.44 0.60 8.64
CA ALA A 16 50.77 0.35 9.94
C ALA A 16 50.45 1.62 10.74
N ALA A 17 51.15 2.74 10.47
CA ALA A 17 50.90 4.01 11.17
C ALA A 17 49.82 4.92 10.55
N GLY A 18 49.27 4.51 9.40
CA GLY A 18 48.25 5.31 8.64
C GLY A 18 46.85 4.72 8.68
N GLU A 19 46.66 3.50 9.17
CA GLU A 19 45.29 2.94 9.31
C GLU A 19 44.81 3.18 10.74
N ALA A 20 44.16 4.34 10.94
CA ALA A 20 43.33 4.57 12.11
C ALA A 20 42.13 3.59 11.99
N GLY A 21 42.30 2.37 12.51
CA GLY A 21 41.20 1.40 12.60
C GLY A 21 40.14 1.93 13.58
N PHE A 22 38.87 1.67 13.29
CA PHE A 22 37.78 1.97 14.22
C PHE A 22 38.00 1.24 15.57
N THR A 23 37.72 1.94 16.64
CA THR A 23 37.75 1.32 17.98
C THR A 23 36.50 0.45 18.15
N LEU A 24 36.63 -0.63 18.95
CA LEU A 24 35.49 -1.50 19.27
C LEU A 24 34.37 -0.72 19.95
N VAL A 25 34.70 0.28 20.78
CA VAL A 25 33.73 1.14 21.45
C VAL A 25 32.96 2.04 20.47
N GLU A 26 33.62 2.55 19.45
CA GLU A 26 33.02 3.37 18.41
C GLU A 26 31.98 2.60 17.60
N LEU A 27 32.30 1.35 17.22
CA LEU A 27 31.34 0.46 16.57
C LEU A 27 30.18 0.08 17.50
N LEU A 28 30.45 -0.14 18.78
CA LEU A 28 29.43 -0.51 19.76
C LEU A 28 28.44 0.64 20.00
N VAL A 29 28.93 1.88 20.12
CA VAL A 29 28.08 3.07 20.27
C VAL A 29 27.24 3.29 19.02
N VAL A 30 27.79 3.16 17.81
CA VAL A 30 27.04 3.28 16.55
C VAL A 30 25.93 2.24 16.48
N MET A 31 26.23 0.97 16.79
CA MET A 31 25.20 -0.09 16.80
C MET A 31 24.11 0.16 17.84
N LEU A 32 24.46 0.71 19.01
CA LEU A 32 23.48 1.10 20.03
C LEU A 32 22.53 2.19 19.52
N ILE A 33 23.08 3.25 18.92
CA ILE A 33 22.28 4.37 18.36
C ILE A 33 21.38 3.86 17.24
N LEU A 34 21.92 3.07 16.30
CA LEU A 34 21.15 2.49 15.20
C LEU A 34 20.03 1.58 15.72
N GLY A 35 20.27 0.80 16.76
CA GLY A 35 19.27 -0.06 17.39
C GLY A 35 18.11 0.73 17.98
N ILE A 36 18.38 1.85 18.67
CA ILE A 36 17.34 2.72 19.23
C ILE A 36 16.51 3.39 18.11
N LEU A 37 17.19 3.91 17.08
CA LEU A 37 16.52 4.54 15.95
C LEU A 37 15.66 3.53 15.17
N ALA A 38 16.17 2.33 14.92
CA ALA A 38 15.44 1.26 14.25
C ALA A 38 14.18 0.82 15.03
N ALA A 39 14.28 0.75 16.37
CA ALA A 39 13.14 0.37 17.21
C ALA A 39 11.92 1.30 17.06
N ILE A 40 12.14 2.58 16.75
CA ILE A 40 11.07 3.57 16.52
C ILE A 40 10.67 3.63 15.05
N ALA A 41 11.65 3.55 14.14
CA ALA A 41 11.41 3.74 12.71
C ALA A 41 10.69 2.55 12.05
N ILE A 42 10.99 1.31 12.45
CA ILE A 42 10.42 0.11 11.85
C ILE A 42 8.89 0.04 12.01
N PRO A 43 8.29 0.17 13.20
CA PRO A 43 6.83 0.16 13.35
C PRO A 43 6.14 1.28 12.56
N SER A 44 6.73 2.47 12.55
CA SER A 44 6.20 3.61 11.81
C SER A 44 6.19 3.35 10.29
N PHE A 45 7.25 2.73 9.77
CA PHE A 45 7.36 2.38 8.36
C PHE A 45 6.28 1.37 7.93
N PHE A 46 6.04 0.33 8.73
CA PHE A 46 4.98 -0.65 8.43
C PHE A 46 3.59 0.00 8.38
N ASN A 47 3.28 0.89 9.30
CA ASN A 47 2.01 1.62 9.30
C ASN A 47 1.84 2.49 8.05
N GLN A 48 2.90 3.15 7.58
CA GLN A 48 2.86 3.95 6.36
C GLN A 48 2.68 3.09 5.11
N THR A 49 3.34 1.93 5.05
CA THR A 49 3.19 0.98 3.94
C THR A 49 1.76 0.43 3.87
N GLN A 50 1.14 0.11 5.00
CA GLN A 50 -0.27 -0.31 5.05
C GLN A 50 -1.19 0.79 4.50
N LYS A 51 -1.04 2.03 4.95
CA LYS A 51 -1.82 3.17 4.46
C LYS A 51 -1.65 3.42 2.97
N ALA A 52 -0.45 3.24 2.43
CA ALA A 52 -0.19 3.40 1.01
C ALA A 52 -0.90 2.31 0.17
N ASN A 53 -0.91 1.06 0.61
CA ASN A 53 -1.65 -0.01 -0.06
C ASN A 53 -3.16 0.23 -0.01
N ASP A 54 -3.69 0.65 1.13
CA ASP A 54 -5.10 1.00 1.27
C ASP A 54 -5.49 2.20 0.42
N ALA A 55 -4.60 3.17 0.23
CA ALA A 55 -4.82 4.28 -0.69
C ALA A 55 -4.95 3.82 -2.15
N SER A 56 -4.21 2.79 -2.55
CA SER A 56 -4.35 2.16 -3.87
C SER A 56 -5.71 1.49 -4.03
N ALA A 57 -6.18 0.74 -3.03
CA ALA A 57 -7.51 0.11 -3.04
C ALA A 57 -8.64 1.16 -3.12
N LYS A 58 -8.52 2.26 -2.35
CA LYS A 58 -9.47 3.38 -2.43
C LYS A 58 -9.50 4.02 -3.82
N SER A 59 -8.34 4.22 -4.43
CA SER A 59 -8.22 4.75 -5.78
C SER A 59 -8.88 3.81 -6.80
N ALA A 60 -8.64 2.50 -6.69
CA ALA A 60 -9.25 1.51 -7.55
C ALA A 60 -10.77 1.46 -7.38
N ALA A 61 -11.30 1.57 -6.15
CA ALA A 61 -12.74 1.65 -5.90
C ALA A 61 -13.38 2.89 -6.59
N LYS A 62 -12.70 4.04 -6.57
CA LYS A 62 -13.16 5.24 -7.31
C LYS A 62 -13.11 5.06 -8.82
N THR A 63 -12.08 4.40 -9.33
CA THR A 63 -11.97 4.05 -10.75
C THR A 63 -13.09 3.10 -11.14
N ALA A 64 -13.37 2.08 -10.31
CA ALA A 64 -14.51 1.17 -10.53
C ALA A 64 -15.86 1.91 -10.50
N GLN A 65 -16.04 2.88 -9.61
CA GLN A 65 -17.22 3.74 -9.61
C GLN A 65 -17.39 4.48 -10.95
N THR A 66 -16.33 5.07 -11.49
CA THR A 66 -16.36 5.77 -12.78
C THR A 66 -16.70 4.79 -13.90
N ALA A 67 -16.15 3.58 -13.88
CA ALA A 67 -16.47 2.54 -14.85
C ALA A 67 -17.94 2.08 -14.75
N MET A 68 -18.51 2.03 -13.53
CA MET A 68 -19.94 1.75 -13.32
C MET A 68 -20.85 2.82 -13.96
N GLU A 69 -20.51 4.09 -13.84
CA GLU A 69 -21.28 5.17 -14.49
C GLU A 69 -21.19 5.10 -16.02
N THR A 70 -20.03 4.72 -16.56
CA THR A 70 -19.86 4.46 -18.00
C THR A 70 -20.69 3.25 -18.41
N TYR A 71 -20.62 2.15 -17.67
CA TYR A 71 -21.44 0.96 -17.91
C TYR A 71 -22.94 1.30 -17.96
N ARG A 72 -23.43 2.10 -17.01
CA ARG A 72 -24.81 2.55 -16.97
C ARG A 72 -25.21 3.31 -18.23
N THR A 73 -24.34 4.18 -18.73
CA THR A 73 -24.60 4.96 -19.94
C THR A 73 -24.76 4.04 -21.15
N ASP A 74 -23.94 3.00 -21.25
CA ASP A 74 -23.96 2.03 -22.36
C ASP A 74 -25.12 1.02 -22.23
N ASN A 75 -25.67 0.85 -21.03
CA ASN A 75 -26.73 -0.13 -20.73
C ASN A 75 -28.09 0.52 -20.40
N SER A 76 -28.48 1.52 -21.18
CA SER A 76 -29.83 2.18 -21.12
C SER A 76 -30.16 2.75 -19.73
N GLY A 77 -29.15 3.23 -19.00
CA GLY A 77 -29.31 3.86 -17.69
C GLY A 77 -29.41 2.88 -16.52
N SER A 78 -29.02 1.62 -16.70
CA SER A 78 -29.12 0.56 -15.67
C SER A 78 -27.75 -0.02 -15.32
N TYR A 79 -27.53 -0.38 -14.05
CA TYR A 79 -26.35 -1.13 -13.59
C TYR A 79 -26.57 -2.65 -13.60
N VAL A 80 -27.76 -3.12 -13.92
CA VAL A 80 -28.07 -4.56 -13.95
C VAL A 80 -27.13 -5.30 -14.90
N GLY A 81 -26.54 -6.39 -14.42
CA GLY A 81 -25.59 -7.20 -15.19
C GLY A 81 -24.15 -6.70 -15.17
N ALA A 82 -23.83 -5.61 -14.48
CA ALA A 82 -22.45 -5.18 -14.28
C ALA A 82 -21.68 -6.26 -13.50
N THR A 83 -20.50 -6.62 -14.02
CA THR A 83 -19.57 -7.58 -13.42
C THR A 83 -18.16 -7.00 -13.42
N PRO A 84 -17.26 -7.48 -12.55
CA PRO A 84 -15.86 -7.07 -12.59
C PRO A 84 -15.21 -7.22 -13.97
N ALA A 85 -15.53 -8.27 -14.71
CA ALA A 85 -15.04 -8.48 -16.07
C ALA A 85 -15.57 -7.44 -17.06
N ALA A 86 -16.85 -7.06 -16.96
CA ALA A 86 -17.43 -6.02 -17.79
C ALA A 86 -16.77 -4.66 -17.52
N LEU A 87 -16.52 -4.32 -16.26
CA LEU A 87 -15.84 -3.09 -15.89
C LEU A 87 -14.36 -3.09 -16.34
N ASN A 88 -13.67 -4.21 -16.29
CA ASN A 88 -12.30 -4.32 -16.79
C ASN A 88 -12.21 -4.12 -18.31
N THR A 89 -13.29 -4.38 -19.05
CA THR A 89 -13.36 -4.07 -20.49
C THR A 89 -13.43 -2.56 -20.73
N ILE A 90 -14.11 -1.83 -19.85
CA ILE A 90 -14.22 -0.36 -19.89
C ILE A 90 -12.94 0.30 -19.38
N GLU A 91 -12.41 -0.22 -18.26
CA GLU A 91 -11.23 0.30 -17.58
C GLU A 91 -10.24 -0.86 -17.29
N PRO A 92 -9.31 -1.13 -18.20
CA PRO A 92 -8.37 -2.25 -18.08
C PRO A 92 -7.42 -2.21 -16.88
N THR A 93 -7.31 -1.07 -16.18
CA THR A 93 -6.47 -0.93 -14.98
C THR A 93 -7.09 -1.56 -13.74
N LEU A 94 -8.39 -1.91 -13.77
CA LEU A 94 -9.09 -2.56 -12.67
C LEU A 94 -8.63 -4.01 -12.49
N ALA A 95 -8.16 -4.34 -11.30
CA ALA A 95 -7.76 -5.71 -10.93
C ALA A 95 -9.01 -6.54 -10.58
N VAL A 96 -9.53 -7.29 -11.54
CA VAL A 96 -10.75 -8.12 -11.40
C VAL A 96 -10.72 -9.02 -10.15
N ALA A 97 -9.55 -9.51 -9.76
CA ALA A 97 -9.40 -10.40 -8.60
C ALA A 97 -9.69 -9.71 -7.24
N ASN A 98 -9.53 -8.40 -7.17
CA ASN A 98 -9.72 -7.62 -5.94
C ASN A 98 -11.04 -6.85 -5.94
N LEU A 99 -11.72 -6.79 -7.10
CA LEU A 99 -12.95 -6.03 -7.29
C LEU A 99 -14.18 -6.92 -7.08
N ALA A 100 -15.09 -6.49 -6.20
CA ALA A 100 -16.42 -7.08 -6.10
C ALA A 100 -17.48 -6.02 -6.46
N ILE A 101 -18.53 -6.48 -7.13
CA ILE A 101 -19.68 -5.64 -7.51
C ILE A 101 -20.94 -6.34 -7.02
N THR A 102 -21.73 -5.64 -6.21
CA THR A 102 -22.96 -6.14 -5.61
C THR A 102 -24.04 -5.06 -5.68
N ASP A 103 -25.25 -5.38 -5.21
CA ASP A 103 -26.25 -4.36 -4.96
C ASP A 103 -25.86 -3.47 -3.76
N SER A 104 -26.54 -2.36 -3.61
CA SER A 104 -26.43 -1.49 -2.42
C SER A 104 -26.68 -2.31 -1.15
N GLY A 105 -25.81 -2.10 -0.16
CA GLY A 105 -25.82 -2.94 1.04
C GLY A 105 -24.89 -4.14 0.99
N GLY A 106 -24.27 -4.47 -0.17
CA GLY A 106 -23.20 -5.48 -0.30
C GLY A 106 -23.70 -6.91 -0.49
N ALA A 107 -24.94 -7.11 -0.93
CA ALA A 107 -25.51 -8.43 -1.22
C ALA A 107 -26.22 -8.46 -2.56
N GLY A 108 -26.14 -9.59 -3.27
CA GLY A 108 -26.80 -9.80 -4.56
C GLY A 108 -26.10 -9.09 -5.73
N ASN A 109 -26.81 -9.00 -6.86
CA ASN A 109 -26.34 -8.36 -8.07
C ASN A 109 -26.77 -6.89 -8.09
N PRO A 110 -26.07 -5.99 -8.82
CA PRO A 110 -26.46 -4.59 -8.95
C PRO A 110 -27.89 -4.44 -9.41
N GLY A 111 -28.62 -3.51 -8.78
CA GLY A 111 -29.95 -3.10 -9.18
C GLY A 111 -29.93 -2.15 -10.38
N ALA A 112 -31.12 -1.71 -10.82
CA ALA A 112 -31.21 -0.73 -11.92
C ALA A 112 -30.58 0.63 -11.55
N ASN A 113 -30.75 1.07 -10.29
CA ASN A 113 -30.31 2.38 -9.80
C ASN A 113 -29.42 2.27 -8.55
N SER A 114 -28.93 1.08 -8.24
CA SER A 114 -28.15 0.82 -7.03
C SER A 114 -27.02 -0.16 -7.30
N TYR A 115 -25.87 0.09 -6.66
CA TYR A 115 -24.73 -0.83 -6.69
C TYR A 115 -23.80 -0.53 -5.53
N ARG A 116 -22.95 -1.50 -5.24
CA ARG A 116 -21.74 -1.33 -4.44
C ARG A 116 -20.54 -1.86 -5.23
N VAL A 117 -19.51 -1.06 -5.34
CA VAL A 117 -18.17 -1.51 -5.73
C VAL A 117 -17.31 -1.60 -4.48
N SER A 118 -16.55 -2.67 -4.33
CA SER A 118 -15.57 -2.83 -3.25
C SER A 118 -14.26 -3.35 -3.78
N GLU A 119 -13.18 -2.77 -3.29
CA GLU A 119 -11.80 -3.18 -3.61
C GLU A 119 -11.10 -3.71 -2.38
N HIS A 120 -10.53 -4.89 -2.53
CA HIS A 120 -9.78 -5.57 -1.49
C HIS A 120 -8.33 -5.09 -1.44
N SER A 121 -7.87 -4.70 -0.24
CA SER A 121 -6.45 -4.41 0.02
C SER A 121 -5.76 -5.68 0.52
N PRO A 122 -4.92 -6.34 -0.28
CA PRO A 122 -4.32 -7.63 0.09
C PRO A 122 -3.32 -7.55 1.23
N VAL A 123 -2.85 -6.35 1.57
CA VAL A 123 -1.86 -6.13 2.64
C VAL A 123 -2.52 -5.98 4.00
N THR A 124 -3.63 -5.24 4.08
CA THR A 124 -4.35 -4.99 5.34
C THR A 124 -5.54 -5.91 5.54
N GLY A 125 -6.02 -6.55 4.46
CA GLY A 125 -7.26 -7.33 4.46
C GLY A 125 -8.52 -6.46 4.52
N ASN A 126 -8.39 -5.13 4.38
CA ASN A 126 -9.53 -4.24 4.32
C ASN A 126 -10.18 -4.25 2.95
N ASP A 127 -11.51 -4.20 2.93
CA ASP A 127 -12.27 -3.86 1.73
C ASP A 127 -12.70 -2.40 1.83
N PHE A 128 -12.47 -1.65 0.77
CA PHE A 128 -12.92 -0.27 0.62
C PHE A 128 -14.06 -0.23 -0.40
N TRP A 129 -15.22 0.24 0.04
CA TRP A 129 -16.41 0.20 -0.80
C TRP A 129 -17.02 1.58 -1.01
N ILE A 130 -17.67 1.71 -2.15
CA ILE A 130 -18.53 2.81 -2.52
C ILE A 130 -19.90 2.22 -2.83
N ASP A 131 -20.90 2.68 -2.11
CA ASP A 131 -22.29 2.30 -2.22
C ASP A 131 -23.08 3.42 -2.88
N VAL A 132 -23.83 3.12 -3.90
CA VAL A 132 -24.69 4.07 -4.59
C VAL A 132 -26.12 3.52 -4.60
N ASN A 133 -27.05 4.31 -4.10
CA ASN A 133 -28.46 3.97 -4.07
C ASN A 133 -29.31 5.19 -4.43
N GLY A 134 -29.99 5.13 -5.58
CA GLY A 134 -30.84 6.23 -6.03
C GLY A 134 -30.10 7.58 -6.18
N GLY A 135 -28.80 7.55 -6.50
CA GLY A 135 -27.94 8.74 -6.61
C GLY A 135 -27.31 9.21 -5.29
N VAL A 136 -27.65 8.59 -4.16
CA VAL A 136 -26.98 8.84 -2.88
C VAL A 136 -25.75 7.94 -2.76
N GLN A 137 -24.62 8.54 -2.42
CA GLN A 137 -23.36 7.84 -2.28
C GLN A 137 -22.96 7.72 -0.81
N ALA A 138 -22.50 6.53 -0.41
CA ALA A 138 -21.84 6.26 0.87
C ALA A 138 -20.51 5.55 0.62
N LEU A 139 -19.52 5.86 1.45
CA LEU A 139 -18.20 5.23 1.42
C LEU A 139 -17.95 4.52 2.74
N GLY A 140 -17.23 3.40 2.71
CA GLY A 140 -16.86 2.72 3.93
C GLY A 140 -15.74 1.71 3.74
N CYS A 141 -15.33 1.11 4.87
CA CYS A 141 -14.32 0.08 4.92
C CYS A 141 -14.63 -0.94 6.01
N THR A 142 -14.08 -2.16 5.87
CA THR A 142 -14.46 -3.30 6.70
C THR A 142 -13.90 -3.27 8.12
N THR A 143 -12.67 -2.79 8.32
CA THR A 143 -11.99 -2.83 9.63
C THR A 143 -11.59 -1.42 10.07
N PRO A 144 -12.47 -0.71 10.81
CA PRO A 144 -12.18 0.63 11.31
C PRO A 144 -10.88 0.70 12.12
N SER A 145 -10.18 1.82 12.02
CA SER A 145 -8.90 2.10 12.70
C SER A 145 -7.71 1.23 12.26
N THR A 146 -7.83 0.48 11.16
CA THR A 146 -6.75 -0.36 10.62
C THR A 146 -6.27 0.18 9.28
N GLY A 147 -4.96 0.37 9.14
CA GLY A 147 -4.36 0.90 7.91
C GLY A 147 -4.91 2.28 7.54
N GLY A 148 -5.51 2.37 6.37
CA GLY A 148 -6.16 3.59 5.85
C GLY A 148 -7.64 3.70 6.17
N CYS A 149 -8.24 2.75 6.91
CA CYS A 149 -9.65 2.80 7.29
C CYS A 149 -9.84 3.73 8.52
N PRO A 150 -10.67 4.77 8.44
CA PRO A 150 -10.88 5.69 9.56
C PRO A 150 -11.64 5.03 10.73
N PRO A 151 -11.59 5.61 11.95
CA PRO A 151 -12.19 5.02 13.14
C PRO A 151 -13.69 4.73 13.05
N GLY A 152 -14.43 5.47 12.23
CA GLY A 152 -15.86 5.25 12.01
C GLY A 152 -16.19 4.24 10.91
N GLY A 153 -15.20 3.76 10.17
CA GLY A 153 -15.42 2.90 9.01
C GLY A 153 -16.10 3.57 7.80
N ASN A 154 -16.48 4.83 7.92
CA ASN A 154 -17.18 5.61 6.90
C ASN A 154 -16.35 6.82 6.47
N HIS A 155 -16.59 7.32 5.25
CA HIS A 155 -15.97 8.55 4.74
C HIS A 155 -14.44 8.51 4.65
N TRP A 156 -13.89 7.55 3.92
CA TRP A 156 -12.45 7.52 3.59
C TRP A 156 -12.09 8.38 2.37
#